data_30775478c0a6a28073ed24f2b16a611b
#
_entry.id   30775478c0a6a28073ed24f2b16a611b
#
_cell.length_a   1.000
_cell.length_b   1.000
_cell.length_c   1.000
_cell.angle_alpha   90.00
_cell.angle_beta   90.00
_cell.angle_gamma   90.00
#
_symmetry.space_group_name_H-M   'P 1'
#
loop_
_entity.id
_entity.type
_entity.pdbx_description
1 polymer ?
#
loop_
_entity_poly.entity_id
_entity_poly.type
_entity_poly.pdbx_seq_one_letter_code
_entity_poly.pdbx_strand_id
1 'polypeptide(L)'
;MKKYLILFVAILLAGCGGTGDSQEQFPMKGGGDSGMMARHHAQVPDEYAGLTAPESTDESIARGAEIYKMNCVSCHGETGAGDGVVGASLDPRPSPIGHTTQMLADDLVFYRVSEGGVAFQTSMPAWKGVLSEEQIWDVIAYVRVLGQGNTAQIDQMQAAQQESMLKDALDKDAITEAQADTFRIVHTELENYMKSDVSQGTMSERESSALVALVEAGTLTQEQVDEFNVVHAILSTGGFMP
;
A
#
# COMPACT_ATOMS: atom_id res chain seq x y z
N MET A 1 71.48 2.41 -52.00
CA MET A 1 71.28 3.54 -51.10
C MET A 1 70.16 4.39 -51.64
N LYS A 2 68.92 4.14 -51.19
CA LYS A 2 67.74 4.84 -51.66
C LYS A 2 67.33 5.86 -50.63
N LYS A 3 67.33 7.12 -51.00
CA LYS A 3 66.90 8.25 -50.22
C LYS A 3 65.35 8.32 -50.32
N TYR A 4 64.62 8.21 -49.23
CA TYR A 4 63.18 8.48 -49.20
C TYR A 4 62.94 9.95 -48.77
N LEU A 5 62.33 10.67 -49.67
CA LEU A 5 61.92 12.06 -49.55
C LEU A 5 60.53 12.05 -48.78
N ILE A 6 60.53 12.63 -47.60
CA ILE A 6 59.29 12.80 -46.82
C ILE A 6 58.65 14.13 -47.20
N LEU A 7 57.50 14.07 -47.83
CA LEU A 7 56.71 15.24 -48.18
C LEU A 7 55.83 15.62 -46.99
N PHE A 8 56.09 16.79 -46.39
CA PHE A 8 55.21 17.39 -45.42
C PHE A 8 54.04 18.08 -46.13
N VAL A 9 52.83 17.61 -45.96
CA VAL A 9 51.59 18.30 -46.37
C VAL A 9 51.10 19.09 -45.20
N ALA A 10 51.16 20.39 -45.25
CA ALA A 10 50.57 21.32 -44.29
C ALA A 10 49.09 21.48 -44.64
N ILE A 11 48.22 20.98 -43.78
CA ILE A 11 46.78 21.22 -43.87
C ILE A 11 46.46 22.51 -43.11
N LEU A 12 46.04 23.52 -43.85
CA LEU A 12 45.51 24.78 -43.31
C LEU A 12 44.10 24.51 -42.81
N LEU A 13 43.87 24.57 -41.51
CA LEU A 13 42.54 24.59 -40.90
C LEU A 13 41.95 26.01 -41.01
N ALA A 14 41.06 26.18 -41.96
CA ALA A 14 40.17 27.34 -42.00
C ALA A 14 39.05 27.15 -41.00
N GLY A 15 39.03 27.91 -39.93
CA GLY A 15 37.97 27.97 -38.97
C GLY A 15 36.78 28.71 -39.57
N CYS A 16 35.63 28.01 -39.69
CA CYS A 16 34.32 28.65 -39.83
C CYS A 16 33.59 28.52 -38.51
N GLY A 17 33.41 29.63 -37.81
CA GLY A 17 32.48 29.75 -36.70
C GLY A 17 31.05 29.52 -37.20
N GLY A 18 30.41 28.49 -36.69
CA GLY A 18 28.98 28.23 -36.83
C GLY A 18 28.37 28.15 -35.44
N THR A 19 27.76 29.25 -35.04
CA THR A 19 26.82 29.28 -33.94
C THR A 19 25.56 28.53 -34.38
N GLY A 20 25.25 27.44 -33.73
CA GLY A 20 24.06 26.68 -34.05
C GLY A 20 24.05 25.41 -33.20
N ASP A 21 23.79 25.61 -31.94
CA ASP A 21 23.43 24.52 -31.02
C ASP A 21 22.00 24.06 -31.41
N SER A 22 21.98 23.15 -32.35
CA SER A 22 20.77 22.36 -32.62
C SER A 22 21.00 20.99 -32.06
N GLN A 23 20.80 20.87 -30.78
CA GLN A 23 20.49 19.54 -30.20
C GLN A 23 19.24 19.07 -30.92
N GLU A 24 19.40 18.14 -31.84
CA GLU A 24 18.30 17.33 -32.32
C GLU A 24 17.74 16.56 -31.12
N GLN A 25 16.73 17.17 -30.53
CA GLN A 25 15.88 16.61 -29.51
C GLN A 25 15.09 15.51 -30.20
N PHE A 26 15.59 14.26 -30.12
CA PHE A 26 14.79 13.12 -30.49
C PHE A 26 13.48 13.18 -29.70
N PRO A 27 12.32 13.18 -30.35
CA PRO A 27 11.06 13.15 -29.62
C PRO A 27 10.97 11.79 -28.92
N MET A 28 11.36 11.75 -27.66
CA MET A 28 11.00 10.64 -26.79
C MET A 28 9.47 10.63 -26.66
N LYS A 29 8.86 9.78 -27.47
CA LYS A 29 7.45 9.45 -27.39
C LYS A 29 7.27 8.55 -26.18
N GLY A 30 7.31 9.16 -24.97
CA GLY A 30 7.18 8.49 -23.70
C GLY A 30 6.31 9.34 -22.78
N GLY A 31 4.99 9.23 -22.93
CA GLY A 31 4.01 9.93 -22.08
C GLY A 31 3.86 9.33 -20.68
N GLY A 32 4.87 8.64 -20.14
CA GLY A 32 4.82 8.03 -18.81
C GLY A 32 5.79 8.59 -17.78
N ASP A 33 6.91 9.13 -18.22
CA ASP A 33 8.07 9.38 -17.32
C ASP A 33 8.03 10.75 -16.65
N SER A 34 7.62 11.81 -17.34
CA SER A 34 7.59 13.17 -16.80
C SER A 34 6.58 13.36 -15.68
N GLY A 35 5.43 12.68 -15.75
CA GLY A 35 4.39 12.76 -14.71
C GLY A 35 4.78 12.01 -13.43
N MET A 36 5.53 10.92 -13.54
CA MET A 36 6.04 10.19 -12.38
C MET A 36 7.08 11.02 -11.63
N MET A 37 8.07 11.56 -12.32
CA MET A 37 9.10 12.41 -11.73
C MET A 37 8.51 13.66 -11.06
N ALA A 38 7.55 14.34 -11.70
CA ALA A 38 6.88 15.49 -11.12
C ALA A 38 6.15 15.14 -9.81
N ARG A 39 5.54 13.95 -9.74
CA ARG A 39 4.86 13.47 -8.53
C ARG A 39 5.81 13.11 -7.40
N HIS A 40 7.02 12.62 -7.71
CA HIS A 40 8.03 12.26 -6.72
C HIS A 40 8.76 13.48 -6.14
N HIS A 41 8.80 14.60 -6.88
CA HIS A 41 9.45 15.84 -6.49
C HIS A 41 8.45 16.98 -6.25
N ALA A 42 7.20 16.66 -5.96
CA ALA A 42 6.21 17.67 -5.63
C ALA A 42 6.63 18.45 -4.38
N GLN A 43 6.39 19.77 -4.41
CA GLN A 43 6.64 20.60 -3.23
C GLN A 43 5.67 20.23 -2.12
N VAL A 44 6.22 19.98 -0.94
CA VAL A 44 5.44 19.79 0.28
C VAL A 44 5.03 21.16 0.80
N PRO A 45 3.74 21.41 1.07
CA PRO A 45 3.30 22.65 1.69
C PRO A 45 3.93 22.88 3.06
N ASP A 46 4.13 24.13 3.45
CA ASP A 46 4.80 24.52 4.70
C ASP A 46 4.18 23.85 5.95
N GLU A 47 2.86 23.59 5.93
CA GLU A 47 2.15 22.93 7.04
C GLU A 47 2.54 21.45 7.24
N TYR A 48 3.11 20.80 6.20
CA TYR A 48 3.59 19.42 6.25
C TYR A 48 5.12 19.31 6.22
N ALA A 49 5.79 20.39 5.83
CA ALA A 49 7.24 20.38 5.60
C ALA A 49 8.02 20.02 6.85
N GLY A 50 8.92 19.06 6.73
CA GLY A 50 9.77 18.59 7.81
C GLY A 50 9.09 17.67 8.83
N LEU A 51 7.84 17.22 8.57
CA LEU A 51 7.24 16.16 9.37
C LEU A 51 8.08 14.88 9.22
N THR A 52 8.30 14.23 10.35
CA THR A 52 9.01 12.95 10.43
C THR A 52 8.11 11.88 11.03
N ALA A 53 8.18 10.69 10.48
CA ALA A 53 7.41 9.57 11.02
C ALA A 53 7.85 9.26 12.45
N PRO A 54 6.91 9.01 13.37
CA PRO A 54 7.22 8.47 14.68
C PRO A 54 7.88 7.09 14.52
N GLU A 55 8.56 6.64 15.58
CA GLU A 55 9.08 5.27 15.62
C GLU A 55 7.93 4.27 15.49
N SER A 56 8.03 3.37 14.51
CA SER A 56 7.01 2.37 14.27
C SER A 56 7.13 1.24 15.27
N THR A 57 6.01 0.85 15.89
CA THR A 57 5.89 -0.32 16.75
C THR A 57 5.07 -1.40 16.04
N ASP A 58 5.13 -2.63 16.52
CA ASP A 58 4.33 -3.73 15.99
C ASP A 58 2.83 -3.41 16.07
N GLU A 59 2.39 -2.72 17.13
CA GLU A 59 1.00 -2.29 17.30
C GLU A 59 0.61 -1.21 16.29
N SER A 60 1.47 -0.22 16.03
CA SER A 60 1.19 0.83 15.03
C SER A 60 1.10 0.25 13.63
N ILE A 61 1.99 -0.70 13.29
CA ILE A 61 1.98 -1.39 12.00
C ILE A 61 0.73 -2.26 11.85
N ALA A 62 0.31 -2.96 12.93
CA ALA A 62 -0.89 -3.79 12.91
C ALA A 62 -2.17 -2.92 12.72
N ARG A 63 -2.29 -1.78 13.43
CA ARG A 63 -3.39 -0.82 13.20
C ARG A 63 -3.36 -0.28 11.76
N GLY A 64 -2.17 0.02 11.25
CA GLY A 64 -1.96 0.47 9.87
C GLY A 64 -2.40 -0.57 8.84
N ALA A 65 -2.17 -1.85 9.11
CA ALA A 65 -2.63 -2.95 8.26
C ALA A 65 -4.16 -2.98 8.14
N GLU A 66 -4.87 -2.84 9.26
CA GLU A 66 -6.35 -2.80 9.24
C GLU A 66 -6.88 -1.56 8.50
N ILE A 67 -6.27 -0.38 8.72
CA ILE A 67 -6.65 0.83 8.00
C ILE A 67 -6.42 0.65 6.50
N TYR A 68 -5.30 0.07 6.10
CA TYR A 68 -4.96 -0.20 4.72
C TYR A 68 -5.96 -1.16 4.06
N LYS A 69 -6.29 -2.25 4.72
CA LYS A 69 -7.25 -3.24 4.27
C LYS A 69 -8.62 -2.62 4.00
N MET A 70 -9.09 -1.76 4.89
CA MET A 70 -10.40 -1.12 4.77
C MET A 70 -10.45 -0.02 3.71
N ASN A 71 -9.38 0.76 3.54
CA ASN A 71 -9.43 2.03 2.83
C ASN A 71 -8.56 2.11 1.57
N CYS A 72 -7.50 1.30 1.48
CA CYS A 72 -6.45 1.48 0.47
C CYS A 72 -6.37 0.33 -0.53
N VAL A 73 -6.66 -0.89 -0.09
CA VAL A 73 -6.49 -2.14 -0.86
C VAL A 73 -7.25 -2.12 -2.18
N SER A 74 -8.45 -1.56 -2.21
CA SER A 74 -9.29 -1.52 -3.41
C SER A 74 -8.62 -0.84 -4.61
N CYS A 75 -7.76 0.15 -4.34
CA CYS A 75 -6.99 0.85 -5.36
C CYS A 75 -5.54 0.38 -5.43
N HIS A 76 -4.88 0.19 -4.29
CA HIS A 76 -3.45 -0.08 -4.23
C HIS A 76 -3.08 -1.57 -4.28
N GLY A 77 -4.06 -2.47 -4.13
CA GLY A 77 -3.84 -3.92 -4.07
C GLY A 77 -3.27 -4.38 -2.72
N GLU A 78 -3.32 -5.67 -2.46
CA GLU A 78 -2.89 -6.24 -1.17
C GLU A 78 -1.40 -6.07 -0.90
N THR A 79 -0.59 -6.08 -1.94
CA THR A 79 0.87 -5.89 -1.85
C THR A 79 1.32 -4.46 -2.09
N GLY A 80 0.39 -3.53 -2.28
CA GLY A 80 0.71 -2.14 -2.63
C GLY A 80 1.28 -1.97 -4.04
N ALA A 81 1.02 -2.91 -4.95
CA ALA A 81 1.53 -2.91 -6.32
C ALA A 81 0.75 -1.97 -7.26
N GLY A 82 -0.37 -1.40 -6.81
CA GLY A 82 -1.24 -0.54 -7.64
C GLY A 82 -2.20 -1.34 -8.52
N ASP A 83 -2.41 -2.60 -8.21
CA ASP A 83 -3.19 -3.58 -8.97
C ASP A 83 -4.59 -3.85 -8.37
N GLY A 84 -4.99 -3.06 -7.40
CA GLY A 84 -6.33 -3.17 -6.81
C GLY A 84 -7.44 -3.03 -7.84
N VAL A 85 -8.56 -3.70 -7.60
CA VAL A 85 -9.68 -3.84 -8.55
C VAL A 85 -10.20 -2.50 -9.06
N VAL A 86 -10.33 -1.52 -8.17
CA VAL A 86 -10.72 -0.14 -8.52
C VAL A 86 -9.57 0.57 -9.22
N GLY A 87 -8.35 0.41 -8.71
CA GLY A 87 -7.15 1.05 -9.23
C GLY A 87 -6.85 0.70 -10.68
N ALA A 88 -7.18 -0.52 -11.10
CA ALA A 88 -6.97 -0.99 -12.48
C ALA A 88 -7.72 -0.16 -13.53
N SER A 89 -8.82 0.51 -13.14
CA SER A 89 -9.66 1.33 -14.03
C SER A 89 -9.30 2.82 -14.01
N LEU A 90 -8.39 3.25 -13.14
CA LEU A 90 -7.99 4.65 -12.99
C LEU A 90 -6.91 5.05 -14.02
N ASP A 91 -6.93 6.34 -14.40
CA ASP A 91 -5.89 6.97 -15.22
C ASP A 91 -5.45 8.30 -14.58
N PRO A 92 -4.20 8.42 -14.11
CA PRO A 92 -3.22 7.35 -14.04
C PRO A 92 -3.57 6.27 -13.01
N ARG A 93 -3.08 5.05 -13.23
CA ARG A 93 -3.18 3.97 -12.24
C ARG A 93 -2.44 4.33 -10.95
N PRO A 94 -2.85 3.77 -9.81
CA PRO A 94 -2.10 3.91 -8.57
C PRO A 94 -0.65 3.46 -8.75
N SER A 95 0.27 4.23 -8.18
CA SER A 95 1.70 3.83 -8.16
C SER A 95 1.91 2.63 -7.25
N PRO A 96 2.94 1.81 -7.48
CA PRO A 96 3.34 0.72 -6.58
C PRO A 96 3.91 1.31 -5.28
N ILE A 97 3.02 1.64 -4.34
CA ILE A 97 3.35 2.38 -3.13
C ILE A 97 4.27 1.62 -2.18
N GLY A 98 4.20 0.30 -2.16
CA GLY A 98 5.15 -0.51 -1.40
C GLY A 98 6.60 -0.20 -1.78
N HIS A 99 6.86 0.00 -3.08
CA HIS A 99 8.21 0.37 -3.57
C HIS A 99 8.48 1.87 -3.41
N THR A 100 7.55 2.72 -3.85
CA THR A 100 7.80 4.18 -3.93
C THR A 100 7.94 4.83 -2.56
N THR A 101 7.21 4.37 -1.53
CA THR A 101 7.31 4.92 -0.17
C THR A 101 8.65 4.67 0.50
N GLN A 102 9.45 3.68 0.03
CA GLN A 102 10.80 3.46 0.52
C GLN A 102 11.77 4.60 0.17
N MET A 103 11.47 5.35 -0.90
CA MET A 103 12.33 6.38 -1.45
C MET A 103 11.84 7.81 -1.15
N LEU A 104 10.61 7.95 -0.68
CA LEU A 104 10.00 9.25 -0.43
C LEU A 104 10.19 9.69 1.03
N ALA A 105 10.38 10.99 1.22
CA ALA A 105 10.44 11.59 2.55
C ALA A 105 9.09 11.46 3.27
N ASP A 106 9.14 11.44 4.60
CA ASP A 106 7.98 11.21 5.46
C ASP A 106 6.89 12.27 5.25
N ASP A 107 7.30 13.53 5.20
CA ASP A 107 6.42 14.67 5.01
C ASP A 107 5.67 14.62 3.65
N LEU A 108 6.35 14.20 2.59
CA LEU A 108 5.71 14.05 1.28
C LEU A 108 4.69 12.91 1.27
N VAL A 109 5.03 11.76 1.91
CA VAL A 109 4.09 10.63 1.99
C VAL A 109 2.89 11.00 2.84
N PHE A 110 3.12 11.64 4.00
CA PHE A 110 2.07 12.09 4.90
C PHE A 110 1.14 13.10 4.20
N TYR A 111 1.71 14.09 3.51
CA TYR A 111 0.96 15.07 2.72
C TYR A 111 0.07 14.39 1.66
N ARG A 112 0.61 13.43 0.93
CA ARG A 112 -0.14 12.69 -0.12
C ARG A 112 -1.31 11.89 0.45
N VAL A 113 -1.14 11.25 1.59
CA VAL A 113 -2.23 10.53 2.25
C VAL A 113 -3.25 11.53 2.79
N SER A 114 -2.80 12.60 3.45
CA SER A 114 -3.69 13.60 4.03
C SER A 114 -4.56 14.31 3.00
N GLU A 115 -3.97 14.87 1.95
CA GLU A 115 -4.65 15.74 0.99
C GLU A 115 -5.07 15.00 -0.30
N GLY A 116 -4.67 13.73 -0.43
CA GLY A 116 -5.03 12.93 -1.58
C GLY A 116 -4.29 13.31 -2.86
N GLY A 117 -4.91 12.98 -3.99
CA GLY A 117 -4.26 12.99 -5.30
C GLY A 117 -4.42 14.26 -6.12
N VAL A 118 -5.22 15.24 -5.69
CA VAL A 118 -5.57 16.43 -6.51
C VAL A 118 -4.31 17.20 -6.93
N ALA A 119 -3.42 17.49 -5.98
CA ALA A 119 -2.15 18.16 -6.25
C ALA A 119 -1.22 17.33 -7.14
N PHE A 120 -1.41 16.03 -7.22
CA PHE A 120 -0.63 15.07 -7.99
C PHE A 120 -1.33 14.60 -9.27
N GLN A 121 -2.48 15.20 -9.60
CA GLN A 121 -3.30 14.83 -10.76
C GLN A 121 -3.68 13.35 -10.78
N THR A 122 -4.06 12.81 -9.63
CA THR A 122 -4.55 11.44 -9.46
C THR A 122 -5.90 11.41 -8.75
N SER A 123 -6.59 10.27 -8.81
CA SER A 123 -7.90 10.06 -8.19
C SER A 123 -7.82 9.59 -6.74
N MET A 124 -6.66 9.63 -6.10
CA MET A 124 -6.52 9.25 -4.69
C MET A 124 -7.37 10.16 -3.80
N PRO A 125 -8.24 9.63 -2.94
CA PRO A 125 -9.01 10.45 -2.01
C PRO A 125 -8.12 11.09 -0.94
N ALA A 126 -8.58 12.22 -0.39
CA ALA A 126 -7.98 12.84 0.79
C ALA A 126 -8.47 12.10 2.04
N TRP A 127 -7.55 11.82 2.96
CA TRP A 127 -7.87 11.12 4.21
C TRP A 127 -7.88 12.01 5.44
N LYS A 128 -7.36 13.24 5.33
CA LYS A 128 -7.49 14.27 6.39
C LYS A 128 -8.97 14.52 6.73
N GLY A 129 -9.31 14.37 8.01
CA GLY A 129 -10.70 14.48 8.47
C GLY A 129 -11.50 13.17 8.43
N VAL A 130 -10.96 12.11 7.81
CA VAL A 130 -11.48 10.73 7.87
C VAL A 130 -10.62 9.91 8.83
N LEU A 131 -9.30 10.01 8.69
CA LEU A 131 -8.31 9.40 9.57
C LEU A 131 -7.68 10.47 10.47
N SER A 132 -7.36 10.11 11.70
CA SER A 132 -6.53 10.94 12.56
C SER A 132 -5.08 10.99 12.06
N GLU A 133 -4.30 11.95 12.53
CA GLU A 133 -2.88 12.06 12.21
C GLU A 133 -2.11 10.77 12.59
N GLU A 134 -2.41 10.21 13.77
CA GLU A 134 -1.84 8.94 14.23
C GLU A 134 -2.19 7.79 13.26
N GLN A 135 -3.45 7.70 12.84
CA GLN A 135 -3.89 6.68 11.89
C GLN A 135 -3.21 6.81 10.52
N ILE A 136 -2.94 8.05 10.08
CA ILE A 136 -2.18 8.28 8.84
C ILE A 136 -0.74 7.78 9.00
N TRP A 137 -0.10 8.03 10.14
CA TRP A 137 1.24 7.50 10.40
C TRP A 137 1.26 5.97 10.53
N ASP A 138 0.25 5.38 11.14
CA ASP A 138 0.12 3.93 11.24
C ASP A 138 0.05 3.27 9.85
N VAL A 139 -0.79 3.79 8.95
CA VAL A 139 -0.88 3.24 7.60
C VAL A 139 0.40 3.45 6.79
N ILE A 140 1.11 4.55 6.99
CA ILE A 140 2.41 4.79 6.36
C ILE A 140 3.45 3.77 6.86
N ALA A 141 3.49 3.52 8.17
CA ALA A 141 4.36 2.51 8.76
C ALA A 141 4.10 1.13 8.16
N TYR A 142 2.83 0.72 8.07
CA TYR A 142 2.44 -0.53 7.42
C TYR A 142 2.89 -0.62 5.96
N VAL A 143 2.63 0.41 5.15
CA VAL A 143 3.00 0.41 3.72
C VAL A 143 4.51 0.30 3.53
N ARG A 144 5.31 0.85 4.45
CA ARG A 144 6.77 0.69 4.42
C ARG A 144 7.21 -0.73 4.70
N VAL A 145 6.60 -1.40 5.69
CA VAL A 145 6.87 -2.82 5.98
C VAL A 145 6.42 -3.70 4.82
N LEU A 146 5.26 -3.42 4.24
CA LEU A 146 4.74 -4.10 3.06
C LEU A 146 5.74 -4.03 1.88
N GLY A 147 6.32 -2.85 1.64
CA GLY A 147 7.30 -2.64 0.58
C GLY A 147 8.65 -3.34 0.80
N GLN A 148 8.96 -3.75 2.02
CA GLN A 148 10.16 -4.54 2.34
C GLN A 148 9.97 -6.03 2.07
N GLY A 149 8.79 -6.45 1.62
CA GLY A 149 8.47 -7.86 1.37
C GLY A 149 8.28 -8.70 2.64
N ASN A 150 8.09 -8.05 3.78
CA ASN A 150 7.95 -8.70 5.09
C ASN A 150 6.50 -9.14 5.37
N THR A 151 5.82 -9.71 4.37
CA THR A 151 4.43 -10.20 4.53
C THR A 151 4.32 -11.22 5.67
N ALA A 152 5.30 -12.11 5.84
CA ALA A 152 5.31 -13.07 6.94
C ALA A 152 5.39 -12.40 8.34
N GLN A 153 6.09 -11.26 8.45
CA GLN A 153 6.12 -10.50 9.71
C GLN A 153 4.77 -9.82 9.96
N ILE A 154 4.13 -9.31 8.93
CA ILE A 154 2.78 -8.73 9.01
C ILE A 154 1.77 -9.80 9.46
N ASP A 155 1.79 -10.97 8.83
CA ASP A 155 0.92 -12.10 9.19
C ASP A 155 1.11 -12.50 10.68
N GLN A 156 2.36 -12.50 11.16
CA GLN A 156 2.66 -12.78 12.58
C GLN A 156 2.12 -11.70 13.52
N MET A 157 2.25 -10.41 13.15
CA MET A 157 1.74 -9.31 13.96
C MET A 157 0.22 -9.30 14.03
N GLN A 158 -0.46 -9.56 12.90
CA GLN A 158 -1.91 -9.68 12.87
C GLN A 158 -2.41 -10.86 13.72
N ALA A 159 -1.75 -12.01 13.62
CA ALA A 159 -2.06 -13.16 14.46
C ALA A 159 -1.85 -12.86 15.96
N ALA A 160 -0.76 -12.18 16.33
CA ALA A 160 -0.49 -11.79 17.70
C ALA A 160 -1.52 -10.77 18.23
N GLN A 161 -1.93 -9.82 17.40
CA GLN A 161 -2.99 -8.86 17.76
C GLN A 161 -4.34 -9.54 17.96
N GLN A 162 -4.71 -10.47 17.07
CA GLN A 162 -5.92 -11.28 17.21
C GLN A 162 -5.91 -12.07 18.52
N GLU A 163 -4.79 -12.73 18.85
CA GLU A 163 -4.68 -13.47 20.11
C GLU A 163 -4.75 -12.57 21.34
N SER A 164 -4.16 -11.37 21.28
CA SER A 164 -4.27 -10.38 22.36
C SER A 164 -5.71 -9.92 22.58
N MET A 165 -6.43 -9.66 21.48
CA MET A 165 -7.84 -9.25 21.50
C MET A 165 -8.73 -10.36 22.08
N LEU A 166 -8.55 -11.60 21.66
CA LEU A 166 -9.30 -12.75 22.18
C LEU A 166 -9.00 -12.97 23.66
N LYS A 167 -7.73 -12.86 24.05
CA LYS A 167 -7.31 -12.98 25.45
C LYS A 167 -7.97 -11.91 26.33
N ASP A 168 -7.99 -10.67 25.90
CA ASP A 168 -8.65 -9.58 26.64
C ASP A 168 -10.16 -9.82 26.80
N ALA A 169 -10.81 -10.37 25.79
CA ALA A 169 -12.22 -10.71 25.84
C ALA A 169 -12.50 -11.90 26.78
N LEU A 170 -11.61 -12.90 26.80
CA LEU A 170 -11.65 -14.03 27.72
C LEU A 170 -11.42 -13.56 29.16
N ASP A 171 -10.39 -12.74 29.41
CA ASP A 171 -10.07 -12.23 30.75
C ASP A 171 -11.21 -11.37 31.36
N LYS A 172 -12.07 -10.82 30.50
CA LYS A 172 -13.26 -10.04 30.90
C LYS A 172 -14.56 -10.85 30.89
N ASP A 173 -14.48 -12.17 30.69
CA ASP A 173 -15.63 -13.07 30.57
C ASP A 173 -16.65 -12.63 29.46
N ALA A 174 -16.19 -11.89 28.45
CA ALA A 174 -17.02 -11.43 27.34
C ALA A 174 -17.31 -12.56 26.34
N ILE A 175 -16.38 -13.51 26.18
CA ILE A 175 -16.48 -14.71 25.37
C ILE A 175 -15.97 -15.92 26.15
N THR A 176 -16.33 -17.11 25.70
CA THR A 176 -15.82 -18.39 26.21
C THR A 176 -14.64 -18.88 25.39
N GLU A 177 -13.83 -19.82 25.93
CA GLU A 177 -12.76 -20.49 25.18
C GLU A 177 -13.29 -21.17 23.90
N ALA A 178 -14.44 -21.84 23.95
CA ALA A 178 -15.04 -22.47 22.78
C ALA A 178 -15.36 -21.44 21.69
N GLN A 179 -15.84 -20.27 22.08
CA GLN A 179 -16.10 -19.16 21.16
C GLN A 179 -14.84 -18.57 20.56
N ALA A 180 -13.78 -18.44 21.36
CA ALA A 180 -12.47 -18.01 20.88
C ALA A 180 -11.89 -19.03 19.87
N ASP A 181 -12.04 -20.33 20.13
CA ASP A 181 -11.59 -21.38 19.22
C ASP A 181 -12.37 -21.37 17.89
N THR A 182 -13.70 -21.22 17.95
CA THR A 182 -14.53 -21.06 16.74
C THR A 182 -14.09 -19.83 15.96
N PHE A 183 -13.84 -18.70 16.62
CA PHE A 183 -13.38 -17.47 15.97
C PHE A 183 -12.05 -17.70 15.24
N ARG A 184 -11.06 -18.33 15.87
CA ARG A 184 -9.76 -18.65 15.25
C ARG A 184 -9.91 -19.51 14.01
N ILE A 185 -10.72 -20.55 14.08
CA ILE A 185 -10.96 -21.48 12.97
C ILE A 185 -11.57 -20.72 11.78
N VAL A 186 -12.68 -20.02 12.01
CA VAL A 186 -13.40 -19.33 10.94
C VAL A 186 -12.55 -18.22 10.34
N HIS A 187 -11.85 -17.45 11.16
CA HIS A 187 -10.97 -16.38 10.70
C HIS A 187 -9.83 -16.92 9.82
N THR A 188 -9.19 -18.02 10.22
CA THR A 188 -8.12 -18.66 9.44
C THR A 188 -8.62 -19.16 8.08
N GLU A 189 -9.76 -19.83 8.04
CA GLU A 189 -10.31 -20.34 6.78
C GLU A 189 -10.79 -19.19 5.87
N LEU A 190 -11.36 -18.14 6.45
CA LEU A 190 -11.76 -16.94 5.74
C LEU A 190 -10.54 -16.23 5.11
N GLU A 191 -9.47 -16.02 5.87
CA GLU A 191 -8.25 -15.41 5.35
C GLU A 191 -7.64 -16.24 4.21
N ASN A 192 -7.56 -17.55 4.37
CA ASN A 192 -7.03 -18.44 3.34
C ASN A 192 -7.87 -18.39 2.05
N TYR A 193 -9.19 -18.36 2.19
CA TYR A 193 -10.10 -18.21 1.05
C TYR A 193 -9.91 -16.85 0.38
N MET A 194 -9.90 -15.76 1.15
CA MET A 194 -9.76 -14.39 0.66
C MET A 194 -8.44 -14.13 -0.06
N LYS A 195 -7.34 -14.80 0.32
CA LYS A 195 -6.05 -14.72 -0.39
C LYS A 195 -6.13 -15.23 -1.83
N SER A 196 -7.02 -16.16 -2.10
CA SER A 196 -7.23 -16.73 -3.44
C SER A 196 -8.43 -16.13 -4.19
N ASP A 197 -9.27 -15.37 -3.48
CA ASP A 197 -10.49 -14.79 -4.06
C ASP A 197 -10.18 -13.50 -4.83
N VAL A 198 -10.51 -13.52 -6.13
CA VAL A 198 -10.39 -12.39 -7.04
C VAL A 198 -11.74 -11.71 -7.32
N SER A 199 -12.76 -12.02 -6.54
CA SER A 199 -14.09 -11.44 -6.73
C SER A 199 -14.10 -9.94 -6.50
N GLN A 200 -15.02 -9.24 -7.19
CA GLN A 200 -15.21 -7.82 -7.04
C GLN A 200 -16.27 -7.53 -5.98
N GLY A 201 -16.13 -6.44 -5.25
CA GLY A 201 -17.07 -6.02 -4.24
C GLY A 201 -16.39 -5.30 -3.07
N THR A 202 -17.18 -4.81 -2.15
CA THR A 202 -16.68 -4.29 -0.87
C THR A 202 -16.11 -5.45 -0.04
N MET A 203 -15.24 -5.15 0.92
CA MET A 203 -14.68 -6.17 1.81
C MET A 203 -15.79 -6.97 2.51
N SER A 204 -16.82 -6.28 3.03
CA SER A 204 -17.96 -6.93 3.70
C SER A 204 -18.75 -7.86 2.78
N GLU A 205 -18.96 -7.49 1.51
CA GLU A 205 -19.61 -8.35 0.52
C GLU A 205 -18.78 -9.57 0.20
N ARG A 206 -17.46 -9.39 0.04
CA ARG A 206 -16.52 -10.48 -0.21
C ARG A 206 -16.43 -11.44 0.98
N GLU A 207 -16.32 -10.94 2.21
CA GLU A 207 -16.32 -11.75 3.43
C GLU A 207 -17.63 -12.56 3.54
N SER A 208 -18.76 -11.91 3.34
CA SER A 208 -20.07 -12.59 3.39
C SER A 208 -20.15 -13.69 2.33
N SER A 209 -19.68 -13.42 1.11
CA SER A 209 -19.67 -14.41 0.02
C SER A 209 -18.70 -15.56 0.30
N ALA A 210 -17.54 -15.25 0.88
CA ALA A 210 -16.54 -16.24 1.27
C ALA A 210 -17.06 -17.20 2.35
N LEU A 211 -17.71 -16.67 3.38
CA LEU A 211 -18.31 -17.49 4.43
C LEU A 211 -19.37 -18.45 3.86
N VAL A 212 -20.23 -17.98 2.94
CA VAL A 212 -21.19 -18.84 2.24
C VAL A 212 -20.49 -19.93 1.45
N ALA A 213 -19.47 -19.57 0.66
CA ALA A 213 -18.71 -20.53 -0.14
C ALA A 213 -17.99 -21.59 0.72
N LEU A 214 -17.44 -21.18 1.86
CA LEU A 214 -16.77 -22.10 2.81
C LEU A 214 -17.78 -23.09 3.44
N VAL A 215 -19.01 -22.65 3.71
CA VAL A 215 -20.09 -23.54 4.19
C VAL A 215 -20.52 -24.49 3.08
N GLU A 216 -20.74 -24.01 1.86
CA GLU A 216 -21.13 -24.85 0.72
C GLU A 216 -20.04 -25.88 0.37
N ALA A 217 -18.77 -25.54 0.52
CA ALA A 217 -17.66 -26.45 0.36
C ALA A 217 -17.51 -27.47 1.50
N GLY A 218 -18.24 -27.31 2.61
CA GLY A 218 -18.14 -28.15 3.81
C GLY A 218 -16.87 -27.93 4.63
N THR A 219 -16.14 -26.83 4.38
CA THR A 219 -14.95 -26.44 5.18
C THR A 219 -15.39 -25.90 6.54
N LEU A 220 -16.47 -25.12 6.57
CA LEU A 220 -17.09 -24.61 7.78
C LEU A 220 -18.52 -25.13 7.90
N THR A 221 -19.05 -25.16 9.13
CA THR A 221 -20.47 -25.38 9.38
C THR A 221 -21.19 -24.05 9.52
N GLN A 222 -22.51 -24.03 9.25
CA GLN A 222 -23.32 -22.83 9.48
C GLN A 222 -23.27 -22.39 10.95
N GLU A 223 -23.24 -23.35 11.90
CA GLU A 223 -23.14 -23.06 13.33
C GLU A 223 -21.85 -22.31 13.69
N GLN A 224 -20.70 -22.70 13.08
CA GLN A 224 -19.43 -21.99 13.27
C GLN A 224 -19.49 -20.56 12.74
N VAL A 225 -20.09 -20.35 11.58
CA VAL A 225 -20.27 -19.00 11.00
C VAL A 225 -21.18 -18.14 11.84
N ASP A 226 -22.30 -18.70 12.34
CA ASP A 226 -23.24 -17.98 13.21
C ASP A 226 -22.57 -17.57 14.52
N GLU A 227 -21.80 -18.48 15.14
CA GLU A 227 -21.03 -18.19 16.35
C GLU A 227 -19.92 -17.16 16.11
N PHE A 228 -19.20 -17.27 15.01
CA PHE A 228 -18.19 -16.29 14.60
C PHE A 228 -18.80 -14.89 14.51
N ASN A 229 -19.96 -14.73 13.88
CA ASN A 229 -20.64 -13.44 13.77
C ASN A 229 -21.04 -12.88 15.13
N VAL A 230 -21.48 -13.73 16.07
CA VAL A 230 -21.79 -13.33 17.45
C VAL A 230 -20.53 -12.83 18.16
N VAL A 231 -19.43 -13.58 18.08
CA VAL A 231 -18.15 -13.19 18.68
C VAL A 231 -17.63 -11.90 18.07
N HIS A 232 -17.67 -11.77 16.75
CA HIS A 232 -17.26 -10.56 16.05
C HIS A 232 -18.05 -9.32 16.51
N ALA A 233 -19.35 -9.47 16.71
CA ALA A 233 -20.19 -8.40 17.25
C ALA A 233 -19.81 -8.02 18.69
N ILE A 234 -19.52 -9.00 19.55
CA ILE A 234 -19.06 -8.77 20.93
C ILE A 234 -17.72 -8.00 20.93
N LEU A 235 -16.77 -8.46 20.11
CA LEU A 235 -15.44 -7.83 20.02
C LEU A 235 -15.51 -6.40 19.50
N SER A 236 -16.35 -6.15 18.49
CA SER A 236 -16.52 -4.82 17.88
C SER A 236 -17.20 -3.83 18.84
N THR A 237 -18.29 -4.27 19.51
CA THR A 237 -19.07 -3.38 20.39
C THR A 237 -18.50 -3.26 21.79
N GLY A 238 -17.73 -4.25 22.23
CA GLY A 238 -17.08 -4.30 23.54
C GLY A 238 -15.78 -3.49 23.64
N GLY A 239 -15.33 -2.87 22.54
CA GLY A 239 -14.09 -2.10 22.50
C GLY A 239 -12.82 -2.97 22.59
N PHE A 240 -12.89 -4.22 22.14
CA PHE A 240 -11.74 -5.12 22.07
C PHE A 240 -11.00 -4.99 20.72
N MET A 241 -11.71 -4.56 19.68
CA MET A 241 -11.09 -4.21 18.39
C MET A 241 -10.52 -2.79 18.44
N PRO A 242 -9.33 -2.56 17.87
CA PRO A 242 -8.69 -1.25 17.82
C PRO A 242 -9.45 -0.25 16.95
#